data_373f002b17c422d9c93956215fc6c1ff
#
_entry.id   373f002b17c422d9c93956215fc6c1ff
#
_cell.length_a   1.000
_cell.length_b   1.000
_cell.length_c   1.000
_cell.angle_alpha   90.00
_cell.angle_beta   90.00
_cell.angle_gamma   90.00
#
_symmetry.space_group_name_H-M   'P 1'
#
loop_
_entity.id
_entity.type
_entity.pdbx_description
1 polymer ?
#
loop_
_entity_poly.entity_id
_entity_poly.type
_entity_poly.pdbx_seq_one_letter_code
_entity_poly.pdbx_strand_id
1 'polypeptide(L)'
;GKTYGEEEFVLKTDMDVGTIERRVRNAFNQIPVAVGMNNHQGSKASADQRVMSTIARTLKDINKFFVDSRTTVETIGETTMEIFEVPTASRNVFLDNDDDEEKIAQQLMKLVKKSKENGFAIGIGHVKPKTLNVLEKHIPELQKEGFKFEFVSKMLH
;
A
#
# COMPACT_ATOMS: atom_id res chain seq x y z
N GLY A 1 -13.76 -10.14 -9.65
CA GLY A 1 -14.60 -11.09 -8.93
C GLY A 1 -15.04 -10.49 -7.62
N LYS A 2 -16.31 -10.63 -7.25
CA LYS A 2 -16.78 -10.26 -5.91
C LYS A 2 -16.16 -11.23 -4.92
N THR A 3 -15.27 -10.76 -4.08
CA THR A 3 -14.79 -11.51 -2.92
C THR A 3 -15.78 -11.31 -1.78
N TYR A 4 -16.33 -12.40 -1.29
CA TYR A 4 -17.25 -12.39 -0.15
C TYR A 4 -16.52 -11.84 1.09
N GLY A 5 -17.11 -10.82 1.75
CA GLY A 5 -16.57 -10.21 2.97
C GLY A 5 -15.83 -8.89 2.81
N GLU A 6 -15.46 -8.49 1.59
CA GLU A 6 -14.80 -7.20 1.34
C GLU A 6 -15.77 -6.00 1.35
N GLU A 7 -17.06 -6.24 1.11
CA GLU A 7 -18.07 -5.17 1.00
C GLU A 7 -18.17 -4.30 2.27
N GLU A 8 -17.83 -4.87 3.43
CA GLU A 8 -17.86 -4.19 4.72
C GLU A 8 -16.73 -3.15 4.88
N PHE A 9 -15.62 -3.31 4.13
CA PHE A 9 -14.44 -2.45 4.20
C PHE A 9 -14.25 -1.55 2.97
N VAL A 10 -15.06 -1.74 1.93
CA VAL A 10 -14.99 -0.88 0.74
C VAL A 10 -15.38 0.54 1.09
N LEU A 11 -14.51 1.51 0.80
CA LEU A 11 -14.77 2.93 0.95
C LEU A 11 -15.27 3.51 -0.37
N LYS A 12 -16.41 4.20 -0.34
CA LYS A 12 -17.04 4.81 -1.51
C LYS A 12 -17.18 6.32 -1.32
N THR A 13 -17.18 7.04 -2.43
CA THR A 13 -17.28 8.51 -2.43
C THR A 13 -18.66 9.04 -2.04
N ASP A 14 -19.68 8.20 -2.00
CA ASP A 14 -21.03 8.57 -1.55
C ASP A 14 -21.28 8.33 -0.04
N MET A 15 -20.30 7.73 0.67
CA MET A 15 -20.40 7.49 2.11
C MET A 15 -20.21 8.77 2.91
N ASP A 16 -20.93 8.90 4.01
CA ASP A 16 -20.70 9.96 5.00
C ASP A 16 -19.40 9.74 5.79
N VAL A 17 -18.89 10.82 6.40
CA VAL A 17 -17.65 10.84 7.17
C VAL A 17 -17.66 9.80 8.31
N GLY A 18 -18.78 9.70 9.05
CA GLY A 18 -18.92 8.76 10.16
C GLY A 18 -18.85 7.30 9.72
N THR A 19 -19.41 7.00 8.54
CA THR A 19 -19.34 5.66 7.95
C THR A 19 -17.91 5.30 7.53
N ILE A 20 -17.19 6.23 6.90
CA ILE A 20 -15.79 6.03 6.49
C ILE A 20 -14.93 5.78 7.74
N GLU A 21 -15.03 6.65 8.75
CA GLU A 21 -14.28 6.50 10.01
C GLU A 21 -14.55 5.16 10.68
N ARG A 22 -15.82 4.78 10.83
CA ARG A 22 -16.20 3.50 11.44
C ARG A 22 -15.61 2.31 10.68
N ARG A 23 -15.62 2.32 9.35
CA ARG A 23 -15.06 1.24 8.53
C ARG A 23 -13.54 1.11 8.71
N VAL A 24 -12.83 2.21 8.72
CA VAL A 24 -11.37 2.22 8.98
C VAL A 24 -11.07 1.66 10.39
N ARG A 25 -11.78 2.14 11.42
CA ARG A 25 -11.59 1.64 12.80
C ARG A 25 -11.91 0.15 12.91
N ASN A 26 -12.99 -0.31 12.28
CA ASN A 26 -13.38 -1.73 12.28
C ASN A 26 -12.34 -2.62 11.59
N ALA A 27 -11.72 -2.15 10.51
CA ALA A 27 -10.63 -2.89 9.86
C ALA A 27 -9.46 -3.13 10.84
N PHE A 28 -9.03 -2.11 11.58
CA PHE A 28 -7.98 -2.25 12.59
C PHE A 28 -8.43 -3.10 13.80
N ASN A 29 -9.70 -3.05 14.18
CA ASN A 29 -10.23 -3.90 15.25
C ASN A 29 -10.18 -5.39 14.88
N GLN A 30 -10.36 -5.72 13.60
CA GLN A 30 -10.23 -7.12 13.13
C GLN A 30 -8.77 -7.60 13.09
N ILE A 31 -7.82 -6.68 12.91
CA ILE A 31 -6.39 -7.00 12.88
C ILE A 31 -5.67 -6.08 13.89
N PRO A 32 -5.81 -6.31 15.19
CA PRO A 32 -5.29 -5.39 16.23
C PRO A 32 -3.77 -5.18 16.17
N VAL A 33 -3.04 -6.13 15.62
CA VAL A 33 -1.57 -6.04 15.44
C VAL A 33 -1.15 -5.20 14.24
N ALA A 34 -2.07 -4.79 13.37
CA ALA A 34 -1.76 -3.95 12.23
C ALA A 34 -1.29 -2.56 12.69
N VAL A 35 -0.18 -2.10 12.15
CA VAL A 35 0.44 -0.80 12.48
C VAL A 35 0.19 0.26 11.41
N GLY A 36 -0.38 -0.12 10.27
CA GLY A 36 -0.72 0.76 9.16
C GLY A 36 -1.65 0.07 8.17
N MET A 37 -2.04 0.79 7.14
CA MET A 37 -2.87 0.28 6.04
C MET A 37 -2.37 0.80 4.69
N ASN A 38 -2.80 0.13 3.63
CA ASN A 38 -2.72 0.63 2.26
C ASN A 38 -4.10 0.56 1.60
N ASN A 39 -4.30 1.34 0.54
CA ASN A 39 -5.50 1.23 -0.29
C ASN A 39 -5.37 0.06 -1.28
N HIS A 40 -6.45 -0.70 -1.41
CA HIS A 40 -6.59 -1.76 -2.41
C HIS A 40 -7.77 -1.43 -3.33
N GLN A 41 -7.55 -1.40 -4.64
CA GLN A 41 -8.53 -1.00 -5.68
C GLN A 41 -9.07 0.41 -5.40
N GLY A 42 -9.53 1.09 -4.94
CA GLY A 42 -10.10 2.36 -4.50
C GLY A 42 -9.68 3.60 -5.30
N SER A 43 -9.50 3.50 -6.61
CA SER A 43 -9.04 4.63 -7.45
C SER A 43 -9.88 5.91 -7.28
N LYS A 44 -11.22 5.79 -7.21
CA LYS A 44 -12.10 6.92 -6.96
C LYS A 44 -11.98 7.46 -5.53
N ALA A 45 -11.89 6.57 -4.55
CA ALA A 45 -11.77 6.95 -3.14
C ALA A 45 -10.43 7.64 -2.85
N SER A 46 -9.33 7.15 -3.45
CA SER A 46 -7.99 7.74 -3.28
C SER A 46 -7.79 9.07 -4.02
N ALA A 47 -8.69 9.44 -4.93
CA ALA A 47 -8.74 10.74 -5.58
C ALA A 47 -9.77 11.70 -4.93
N ASP A 48 -10.52 11.26 -3.94
CA ASP A 48 -11.57 12.06 -3.27
C ASP A 48 -11.04 12.71 -1.99
N GLN A 49 -11.02 14.04 -1.96
CA GLN A 49 -10.48 14.82 -0.84
C GLN A 49 -11.19 14.54 0.49
N ARG A 50 -12.51 14.40 0.48
CA ARG A 50 -13.29 14.16 1.69
C ARG A 50 -13.01 12.77 2.26
N VAL A 51 -12.95 11.75 1.40
CA VAL A 51 -12.61 10.38 1.79
C VAL A 51 -11.19 10.33 2.36
N MET A 52 -10.20 10.86 1.63
CA MET A 52 -8.80 10.81 2.07
C MET A 52 -8.56 11.62 3.34
N SER A 53 -9.16 12.80 3.49
CA SER A 53 -9.05 13.59 4.72
C SER A 53 -9.70 12.88 5.92
N THR A 54 -10.78 12.14 5.71
CA THR A 54 -11.41 11.36 6.78
C THR A 54 -10.53 10.19 7.20
N ILE A 55 -9.95 9.46 6.24
CA ILE A 55 -8.99 8.39 6.52
C ILE A 55 -7.80 8.96 7.29
N ALA A 56 -7.22 10.06 6.83
CA ALA A 56 -6.04 10.68 7.47
C ALA A 56 -6.31 11.06 8.92
N ARG A 57 -7.43 11.74 9.22
CA ARG A 57 -7.82 12.06 10.60
C ARG A 57 -7.97 10.81 11.45
N THR A 58 -8.65 9.80 10.92
CA THR A 58 -8.85 8.55 11.65
C THR A 58 -7.52 7.86 11.95
N LEU A 59 -6.62 7.78 10.97
CA LEU A 59 -5.30 7.16 11.16
C LEU A 59 -4.44 7.93 12.16
N LYS A 60 -4.48 9.27 12.13
CA LYS A 60 -3.80 10.10 13.14
C LYS A 60 -4.31 9.81 14.55
N ASP A 61 -5.65 9.76 14.73
CA ASP A 61 -6.27 9.47 16.03
C ASP A 61 -5.86 8.11 16.61
N ILE A 62 -5.71 7.09 15.76
CA ILE A 62 -5.35 5.73 16.20
C ILE A 62 -3.85 5.45 16.05
N ASN A 63 -3.04 6.45 15.71
CA ASN A 63 -1.58 6.36 15.55
C ASN A 63 -1.16 5.25 14.58
N LYS A 64 -1.70 5.26 13.36
CA LYS A 64 -1.40 4.31 12.30
C LYS A 64 -0.87 5.03 11.06
N PHE A 65 -0.06 4.34 10.24
CA PHE A 65 0.48 4.89 9.01
C PHE A 65 -0.34 4.47 7.78
N PHE A 66 -0.08 5.14 6.66
CA PHE A 66 -0.69 4.85 5.37
C PHE A 66 0.36 4.63 4.27
N VAL A 67 0.14 3.64 3.43
CA VAL A 67 0.92 3.45 2.19
C VAL A 67 0.01 3.64 0.99
N ASP A 68 0.30 4.65 0.17
CA ASP A 68 -0.46 4.87 -1.06
C ASP A 68 -0.05 3.85 -2.12
N SER A 69 -0.95 2.94 -2.43
CA SER A 69 -0.75 1.93 -3.48
C SER A 69 -0.76 2.52 -4.89
N ARG A 70 -1.12 3.82 -5.04
CA ARG A 70 -1.18 4.54 -6.32
C ARG A 70 -1.93 3.77 -7.40
N THR A 71 -3.16 3.37 -7.09
CA THR A 71 -4.05 2.67 -8.02
C THR A 71 -4.59 3.57 -9.14
N THR A 72 -4.41 4.87 -9.01
CA THR A 72 -4.63 5.90 -10.03
C THR A 72 -3.51 6.93 -10.01
N VAL A 73 -3.25 7.59 -11.12
CA VAL A 73 -2.32 8.73 -11.19
C VAL A 73 -2.88 9.99 -10.50
N GLU A 74 -4.19 10.04 -10.33
CA GLU A 74 -4.92 11.15 -9.70
C GLU A 74 -5.01 11.02 -8.17
N THR A 75 -4.34 10.01 -7.58
CA THR A 75 -4.37 9.83 -6.12
C THR A 75 -3.82 11.04 -5.41
N ILE A 76 -4.51 11.43 -4.34
CA ILE A 76 -4.09 12.46 -3.39
C ILE A 76 -3.74 11.84 -2.03
N GLY A 77 -3.57 10.51 -1.98
CA GLY A 77 -3.35 9.76 -0.75
C GLY A 77 -2.16 10.27 0.04
N GLU A 78 -0.96 10.19 -0.52
CA GLU A 78 0.28 10.63 0.12
C GLU A 78 0.21 12.11 0.56
N THR A 79 -0.12 13.01 -0.37
CA THR A 79 -0.21 14.46 -0.07
C THR A 79 -1.22 14.77 1.06
N THR A 80 -2.37 14.07 1.08
CA THR A 80 -3.34 14.27 2.16
C THR A 80 -2.79 13.78 3.49
N MET A 81 -2.11 12.62 3.52
CA MET A 81 -1.50 12.11 4.75
C MET A 81 -0.43 13.06 5.28
N GLU A 82 0.43 13.64 4.41
CA GLU A 82 1.42 14.64 4.79
C GLU A 82 0.76 15.89 5.42
N ILE A 83 -0.31 16.42 4.82
CA ILE A 83 -1.05 17.58 5.37
C ILE A 83 -1.57 17.29 6.78
N PHE A 84 -2.02 16.07 7.04
CA PHE A 84 -2.53 15.67 8.36
C PHE A 84 -1.42 15.13 9.29
N GLU A 85 -0.17 15.15 8.86
CA GLU A 85 0.98 14.62 9.61
C GLU A 85 0.80 13.13 9.98
N VAL A 86 0.25 12.35 9.08
CA VAL A 86 0.17 10.88 9.17
C VAL A 86 1.39 10.31 8.48
N PRO A 87 2.21 9.46 9.15
CA PRO A 87 3.36 8.83 8.49
C PRO A 87 2.90 8.08 7.24
N THR A 88 3.58 8.32 6.13
CA THR A 88 3.13 7.82 4.82
C THR A 88 4.29 7.47 3.90
N ALA A 89 4.01 6.71 2.87
CA ALA A 89 4.88 6.47 1.73
C ALA A 89 4.03 6.04 0.53
N SER A 90 4.62 6.10 -0.66
CA SER A 90 3.98 5.66 -1.90
C SER A 90 4.67 4.46 -2.53
N ARG A 91 3.90 3.63 -3.20
CA ARG A 91 4.39 2.55 -4.03
C ARG A 91 5.23 3.07 -5.21
N ASN A 92 6.37 2.45 -5.43
CA ASN A 92 7.19 2.69 -6.62
C ASN A 92 6.89 1.68 -7.74
N VAL A 93 6.65 0.40 -7.44
CA VAL A 93 6.44 -0.66 -8.43
C VAL A 93 5.34 -1.61 -7.99
N PHE A 94 4.42 -1.98 -8.89
CA PHE A 94 3.61 -3.19 -8.76
C PHE A 94 4.39 -4.37 -9.33
N LEU A 95 4.50 -5.45 -8.55
CA LEU A 95 5.27 -6.62 -8.93
C LEU A 95 4.47 -7.55 -9.85
N ASP A 96 3.19 -7.72 -9.61
CA ASP A 96 2.38 -8.81 -10.14
C ASP A 96 1.05 -8.36 -10.80
N ASN A 97 1.09 -7.26 -11.55
CA ASN A 97 -0.02 -6.90 -12.43
C ASN A 97 -0.28 -8.00 -13.47
N ASP A 98 0.79 -8.61 -13.97
CA ASP A 98 0.75 -9.81 -14.82
C ASP A 98 1.06 -11.03 -13.96
N ASP A 99 0.23 -12.06 -14.06
CA ASP A 99 0.44 -13.34 -13.36
C ASP A 99 1.41 -14.24 -14.15
N ASP A 100 2.66 -13.78 -14.26
CA ASP A 100 3.75 -14.40 -15.02
C ASP A 100 5.08 -14.19 -14.30
N GLU A 101 5.81 -15.28 -14.01
CA GLU A 101 7.05 -15.23 -13.21
C GLU A 101 8.15 -14.38 -13.86
N GLU A 102 8.29 -14.43 -15.20
CA GLU A 102 9.30 -13.64 -15.90
C GLU A 102 8.98 -12.14 -15.79
N LYS A 103 7.72 -11.76 -15.99
CA LYS A 103 7.27 -10.38 -15.85
C LYS A 103 7.37 -9.87 -14.40
N ILE A 104 7.05 -10.71 -13.43
CA ILE A 104 7.22 -10.38 -12.01
C ILE A 104 8.71 -10.15 -11.69
N ALA A 105 9.60 -11.02 -12.18
CA ALA A 105 11.04 -10.84 -12.03
C ALA A 105 11.55 -9.53 -12.67
N GLN A 106 11.04 -9.17 -13.85
CA GLN A 106 11.35 -7.89 -14.50
C GLN A 106 10.89 -6.69 -13.64
N GLN A 107 9.71 -6.75 -13.03
CA GLN A 107 9.23 -5.70 -12.13
C GLN A 107 10.09 -5.62 -10.86
N LEU A 108 10.54 -6.75 -10.32
CA LEU A 108 11.47 -6.78 -9.19
C LEU A 108 12.81 -6.10 -9.56
N MET A 109 13.33 -6.32 -10.77
CA MET A 109 14.54 -5.64 -11.22
C MET A 109 14.33 -4.12 -11.40
N LYS A 110 13.15 -3.67 -11.83
CA LYS A 110 12.79 -2.24 -11.82
C LYS A 110 12.77 -1.65 -10.42
N LEU A 111 12.26 -2.41 -9.45
CA LEU A 111 12.28 -2.00 -8.04
C LEU A 111 13.72 -1.83 -7.54
N VAL A 112 14.59 -2.79 -7.84
CA VAL A 112 16.03 -2.75 -7.53
C VAL A 112 16.68 -1.51 -8.13
N LYS A 113 16.41 -1.22 -9.41
CA LYS A 113 16.92 -0.01 -10.05
C LYS A 113 16.48 1.25 -9.34
N LYS A 114 15.19 1.38 -9.04
CA LYS A 114 14.64 2.53 -8.30
C LYS A 114 15.26 2.69 -6.91
N SER A 115 15.50 1.60 -6.22
CA SER A 115 16.15 1.65 -4.90
C SER A 115 17.59 2.15 -4.97
N LYS A 116 18.33 1.82 -6.03
CA LYS A 116 19.69 2.37 -6.28
C LYS A 116 19.66 3.87 -6.57
N GLU A 117 18.65 4.33 -7.30
CA GLU A 117 18.50 5.75 -7.67
C GLU A 117 18.07 6.63 -6.49
N ASN A 118 17.19 6.12 -5.62
CA ASN A 118 16.52 6.91 -4.58
C ASN A 118 16.96 6.55 -3.15
N GLY A 119 17.86 5.57 -2.99
CA GLY A 119 18.25 5.04 -1.68
C GLY A 119 17.31 3.98 -1.12
N PHE A 120 16.05 3.98 -1.51
CA PHE A 120 15.04 2.95 -1.21
C PHE A 120 13.94 2.91 -2.27
N ALA A 121 13.15 1.84 -2.28
CA ALA A 121 11.95 1.76 -3.10
C ALA A 121 10.95 0.77 -2.50
N ILE A 122 9.66 1.02 -2.70
CA ILE A 122 8.55 0.21 -2.21
C ILE A 122 7.90 -0.52 -3.38
N GLY A 123 7.91 -1.85 -3.32
CA GLY A 123 7.17 -2.73 -4.21
C GLY A 123 5.94 -3.30 -3.53
N ILE A 124 4.84 -3.42 -4.27
CA ILE A 124 3.61 -4.09 -3.81
C ILE A 124 3.33 -5.27 -4.72
N GLY A 125 3.00 -6.41 -4.11
CA GLY A 125 2.55 -7.62 -4.77
C GLY A 125 1.49 -8.33 -3.94
N HIS A 126 0.83 -9.30 -4.55
CA HIS A 126 -0.17 -10.15 -3.90
C HIS A 126 0.44 -11.46 -3.42
N VAL A 127 -0.19 -12.08 -2.43
CA VAL A 127 0.20 -13.42 -1.95
C VAL A 127 -0.29 -14.48 -2.94
N LYS A 128 0.38 -14.54 -4.10
CA LYS A 128 0.11 -15.49 -5.18
C LYS A 128 1.32 -16.42 -5.34
N PRO A 129 1.11 -17.70 -5.75
CA PRO A 129 2.19 -18.66 -5.91
C PRO A 129 3.36 -18.16 -6.74
N LYS A 130 3.09 -17.58 -7.92
CA LYS A 130 4.14 -17.07 -8.81
C LYS A 130 4.90 -15.89 -8.24
N THR A 131 4.22 -14.98 -7.55
CA THR A 131 4.86 -13.86 -6.85
C THR A 131 5.79 -14.38 -5.76
N LEU A 132 5.32 -15.33 -4.95
CA LEU A 132 6.14 -15.94 -3.90
C LEU A 132 7.34 -16.69 -4.47
N ASN A 133 7.16 -17.50 -5.52
CA ASN A 133 8.27 -18.21 -6.18
C ASN A 133 9.37 -17.25 -6.65
N VAL A 134 9.00 -16.15 -7.30
CA VAL A 134 9.97 -15.14 -7.76
C VAL A 134 10.69 -14.49 -6.58
N LEU A 135 9.98 -14.12 -5.52
CA LEU A 135 10.59 -13.51 -4.35
C LEU A 135 11.53 -14.48 -3.62
N GLU A 136 11.12 -15.73 -3.40
CA GLU A 136 11.95 -16.76 -2.78
C GLU A 136 13.25 -17.02 -3.54
N LYS A 137 13.19 -16.99 -4.87
CA LYS A 137 14.36 -17.17 -5.74
C LYS A 137 15.31 -15.98 -5.69
N HIS A 138 14.79 -14.76 -5.83
CA HIS A 138 15.63 -13.57 -6.08
C HIS A 138 16.04 -12.81 -4.83
N ILE A 139 15.25 -12.81 -3.76
CA ILE A 139 15.60 -12.07 -2.54
C ILE A 139 16.94 -12.51 -1.96
N PRO A 140 17.26 -13.82 -1.80
CA PRO A 140 18.56 -14.23 -1.27
C PRO A 140 19.76 -13.78 -2.13
N GLU A 141 19.60 -13.74 -3.45
CA GLU A 141 20.62 -13.27 -4.39
C GLU A 141 20.85 -11.76 -4.23
N LEU A 142 19.78 -10.99 -4.19
CA LEU A 142 19.84 -9.54 -3.98
C LEU A 142 20.43 -9.19 -2.62
N GLN A 143 20.15 -9.96 -1.57
CA GLN A 143 20.75 -9.76 -0.25
C GLN A 143 22.27 -9.98 -0.29
N LYS A 144 22.75 -10.98 -1.04
CA LYS A 144 24.20 -11.19 -1.25
C LYS A 144 24.86 -10.03 -2.00
N GLU A 145 24.13 -9.35 -2.88
CA GLU A 145 24.57 -8.15 -3.58
C GLU A 145 24.53 -6.88 -2.69
N GLY A 146 24.06 -6.99 -1.44
CA GLY A 146 24.04 -5.90 -0.47
C GLY A 146 22.70 -5.16 -0.35
N PHE A 147 21.65 -5.61 -1.04
CA PHE A 147 20.31 -5.04 -0.85
C PHE A 147 19.70 -5.50 0.48
N LYS A 148 19.07 -4.56 1.17
CA LYS A 148 18.34 -4.84 2.42
C LYS A 148 16.84 -4.82 2.14
N PHE A 149 16.15 -5.84 2.63
CA PHE A 149 14.70 -5.91 2.63
C PHE A 149 14.20 -5.57 4.03
N GLU A 150 13.34 -4.58 4.11
CA GLU A 150 12.89 -4.01 5.37
C GLU A 150 11.37 -3.91 5.43
N PHE A 151 10.83 -3.83 6.63
CA PHE A 151 9.42 -3.48 6.81
C PHE A 151 9.15 -2.08 6.29
N VAL A 152 8.01 -1.89 5.61
CA VAL A 152 7.62 -0.61 5.01
C VAL A 152 7.57 0.53 6.04
N SER A 153 7.30 0.23 7.30
CA SER A 153 7.32 1.20 8.41
C SER A 153 8.65 1.92 8.62
N LYS A 154 9.75 1.41 8.05
CA LYS A 154 11.06 2.07 8.10
C LYS A 154 11.30 3.04 6.93
N MET A 155 10.36 3.12 6.00
CA MET A 155 10.47 3.92 4.77
C MET A 155 9.43 5.06 4.73
N LEU A 156 8.80 5.34 5.87
CA LEU A 156 7.78 6.38 6.00
C LEU A 156 8.45 7.75 6.21
N HIS A 157 7.77 8.77 5.77
CA HIS A 157 8.10 10.18 6.00
C HIS A 157 6.90 10.97 6.50
#